data_68ef75274c935df3d90a6406f9e7bd6f
#
_entry.id   68ef75274c935df3d90a6406f9e7bd6f
#
_cell.length_a   1.000
_cell.length_b   1.000
_cell.length_c   1.000
_cell.angle_alpha   90.00
_cell.angle_beta   90.00
_cell.angle_gamma   90.00
#
_symmetry.space_group_name_H-M   'P 1'
#
loop_
_entity.id
_entity.type
_entity.pdbx_description
1 polymer ?
#
loop_
_entity_poly.entity_id
_entity_poly.type
_entity_poly.pdbx_seq_one_letter_code
_entity_poly.pdbx_strand_id
1 'polypeptide(L)' 'MKLRYTGRAKDELEIAFAWYEGQRRGLGFEFLDCAEAAIETILQMPKMYAEHHRNFRRALVRRFPFSIFYTIEKTQ' A
#
# COMPACT_ATOMS: atom_id res chain seq x y z
N MET A 1 -10.32 -6.63 14.14
CA MET A 1 -9.49 -6.97 12.96
C MET A 1 -8.30 -6.05 12.89
N LYS A 2 -7.14 -6.61 12.66
CA LYS A 2 -5.92 -5.84 12.58
C LYS A 2 -5.34 -5.93 11.18
N LEU A 3 -4.95 -4.79 10.63
CA LEU A 3 -4.22 -4.74 9.38
C LEU A 3 -2.73 -4.73 9.69
N ARG A 4 -1.98 -5.54 8.97
CA ARG A 4 -0.55 -5.63 9.20
C ARG A 4 0.22 -5.49 7.91
N TYR A 5 1.18 -4.56 7.90
CA TYR A 5 2.14 -4.45 6.82
C TYR A 5 3.38 -5.25 7.17
N THR A 6 4.06 -5.74 6.16
CA THR A 6 5.42 -6.21 6.38
C THR A 6 6.28 -4.98 6.66
N GLY A 7 7.32 -5.11 7.49
CA GLY A 7 8.27 -4.03 7.71
C GLY A 7 8.86 -3.51 6.40
N ARG A 8 9.00 -4.41 5.45
CA ARG A 8 9.50 -4.11 4.11
C ARG A 8 8.58 -3.18 3.33
N ALA A 9 7.25 -3.29 3.53
CA ALA A 9 6.30 -2.45 2.81
C ALA A 9 6.46 -0.97 3.18
N LYS A 10 6.73 -0.69 4.45
CA LYS A 10 6.98 0.68 4.89
C LYS A 10 8.23 1.26 4.25
N ASP A 11 9.30 0.49 4.23
CA ASP A 11 10.56 0.90 3.62
C ASP A 11 10.40 1.15 2.13
N GLU A 12 9.65 0.28 1.46
CA GLU A 12 9.39 0.42 0.03
C GLU A 12 8.59 1.67 -0.29
N LEU A 13 7.64 2.05 0.57
CA LEU A 13 6.90 3.29 0.40
C LEU A 13 7.81 4.52 0.50
N GLU A 14 8.72 4.51 1.46
CA GLU A 14 9.66 5.61 1.63
C GLU A 14 10.62 5.72 0.44
N ILE A 15 11.11 4.60 -0.04
CA ILE A 15 12.00 4.55 -1.21
C ILE A 15 11.26 5.05 -2.45
N ALA A 16 10.03 4.60 -2.65
CA ALA A 16 9.23 5.03 -3.79
C ALA A 16 8.94 6.52 -3.74
N PHE A 17 8.61 7.04 -2.56
CA PHE A 17 8.40 8.48 -2.39
C PHE A 17 9.62 9.27 -2.83
N ALA A 18 10.80 8.89 -2.35
CA ALA A 18 12.03 9.60 -2.68
C ALA A 18 12.32 9.53 -4.18
N TRP A 19 12.08 8.38 -4.79
CA TRP A 19 12.31 8.21 -6.21
C TRP A 19 11.38 9.11 -7.05
N TYR A 20 10.08 9.11 -6.73
CA TYR A 20 9.12 9.94 -7.47
C TYR A 20 9.39 11.42 -7.25
N GLU A 21 9.72 11.81 -6.03
CA GLU A 21 10.01 13.22 -5.73
C GLU A 21 11.25 13.69 -6.50
N GLY A 22 12.21 12.81 -6.71
CA GLY A 22 13.38 13.09 -7.53
C GLY A 22 13.08 13.27 -9.00
N GLN A 23 12.00 12.68 -9.50
CA GLN A 23 11.60 12.81 -10.91
C GLN A 23 10.91 14.15 -11.18
N ARG A 24 10.08 14.60 -10.27
CA ARG A 24 9.36 15.86 -10.39
C ARG A 24 8.96 16.33 -9.01
N ARG A 25 9.18 17.59 -8.71
CA ARG A 25 8.80 18.18 -7.44
C ARG A 25 7.30 18.02 -7.22
N GLY A 26 6.93 17.48 -6.07
CA GLY A 26 5.56 17.23 -5.70
C GLY A 26 5.03 15.87 -6.13
N LEU A 27 5.72 15.14 -7.01
CA LEU A 27 5.25 13.85 -7.47
C LEU A 27 5.23 12.82 -6.36
N GLY A 28 6.22 12.88 -5.45
CA GLY A 28 6.24 11.98 -4.29
C GLY A 28 5.03 12.16 -3.41
N PHE A 29 4.59 13.39 -3.22
CA PHE A 29 3.38 13.67 -2.43
C PHE A 29 2.12 13.19 -3.12
N GLU A 30 2.04 13.31 -4.44
CA GLU A 30 0.93 12.74 -5.21
C GLU A 30 0.89 11.21 -5.05
N PHE A 31 2.06 10.59 -5.08
CA PHE A 31 2.16 9.16 -4.83
C PHE A 31 1.66 8.78 -3.43
N LEU A 32 2.07 9.52 -2.41
CA LEU A 32 1.63 9.25 -1.05
C LEU A 32 0.12 9.41 -0.89
N ASP A 33 -0.47 10.42 -1.53
CA ASP A 33 -1.92 10.62 -1.49
C ASP A 33 -2.64 9.39 -2.08
N CYS A 34 -2.16 8.88 -3.20
CA CYS A 34 -2.74 7.70 -3.82
C CYS A 34 -2.53 6.45 -2.97
N ALA A 35 -1.36 6.34 -2.34
CA ALA A 35 -1.07 5.21 -1.45
C ALA A 35 -1.97 5.26 -0.22
N GLU A 36 -2.16 6.44 0.37
CA GLU A 36 -3.05 6.60 1.51
C GLU A 36 -4.49 6.25 1.17
N ALA A 37 -4.95 6.65 -0.02
CA ALA A 37 -6.29 6.28 -0.47
C ALA A 37 -6.45 4.77 -0.60
N ALA A 38 -5.42 4.08 -1.10
CA ALA A 38 -5.43 2.63 -1.19
C ALA A 38 -5.48 1.99 0.20
N ILE A 39 -4.71 2.52 1.14
CA ILE A 39 -4.69 2.04 2.52
C ILE A 39 -6.06 2.23 3.17
N GLU A 40 -6.70 3.38 2.97
CA GLU A 40 -8.05 3.60 3.50
C GLU A 40 -9.05 2.60 2.95
N THR A 41 -8.98 2.30 1.67
CA THR A 41 -9.85 1.30 1.05
C THR A 41 -9.62 -0.07 1.67
N ILE A 42 -8.35 -0.43 1.92
CA ILE A 42 -8.02 -1.69 2.59
C ILE A 42 -8.65 -1.73 3.98
N LEU A 43 -8.56 -0.64 4.73
CA LEU A 43 -9.11 -0.59 6.09
C LEU A 43 -10.63 -0.70 6.12
N GLN A 44 -11.30 -0.13 5.12
CA GLN A 44 -12.76 -0.20 5.04
C GLN A 44 -13.24 -1.55 4.52
N MET A 45 -12.57 -2.10 3.54
CA MET A 45 -12.96 -3.35 2.90
C MET A 45 -11.76 -4.25 2.68
N PRO A 46 -11.20 -4.81 3.76
CA PRO A 46 -9.94 -5.55 3.66
C PRO A 46 -10.04 -6.82 2.83
N LYS A 47 -11.24 -7.38 2.66
CA LYS A 47 -11.44 -8.59 1.88
C LYS A 47 -11.78 -8.32 0.42
N MET A 48 -11.88 -7.05 0.02
CA MET A 48 -12.21 -6.69 -1.35
C MET A 48 -11.12 -7.14 -2.34
N TYR A 49 -9.87 -7.04 -1.91
CA TYR A 49 -8.75 -7.44 -2.76
C TYR A 49 -8.52 -8.94 -2.66
N ALA A 50 -8.27 -9.57 -3.81
CA ALA A 50 -8.04 -11.01 -3.85
C ALA A 50 -6.71 -11.38 -3.20
N GLU A 51 -6.65 -12.58 -2.66
CA GLU A 51 -5.39 -13.13 -2.18
C GLU A 51 -4.47 -13.36 -3.37
N HIS A 52 -3.24 -12.89 -3.26
CA HIS A 52 -2.25 -13.02 -4.29
C HIS A 52 -1.39 -14.27 -4.08
N HIS A 53 -0.91 -14.44 -2.87
CA HIS A 53 -0.04 -15.57 -2.53
C HIS A 53 -0.16 -15.86 -1.04
N ARG A 54 -0.48 -17.10 -0.72
CA ARG A 54 -0.72 -17.54 0.66
C ARG A 54 -1.78 -16.66 1.31
N ASN A 55 -1.44 -15.98 2.41
CA ASN A 55 -2.37 -15.10 3.10
C ASN A 55 -2.24 -13.64 2.70
N PHE A 56 -1.37 -13.35 1.74
CA PHE A 56 -1.15 -11.97 1.32
C PHE A 56 -2.15 -11.53 0.29
N ARG A 57 -2.66 -10.33 0.46
CA ARG A 57 -3.52 -9.66 -0.50
C ARG A 57 -2.73 -8.52 -1.12
N ARG A 58 -3.10 -8.14 -2.31
CA ARG A 58 -2.40 -7.13 -3.08
C ARG A 58 -3.36 -6.01 -3.47
N ALA A 59 -3.00 -4.78 -3.11
CA ALA A 59 -3.75 -3.59 -3.51
C ALA A 59 -2.86 -2.73 -4.40
N LEU A 60 -3.36 -2.39 -5.57
CA LEU A 60 -2.64 -1.51 -6.49
C LEU A 60 -2.85 -0.07 -6.09
N VAL A 61 -1.76 0.71 -6.08
CA VAL A 61 -1.83 2.15 -5.89
C VAL A 61 -2.26 2.77 -7.21
N ARG A 62 -3.33 3.56 -7.15
CA ARG A 62 -3.90 4.19 -8.34
C ARG A 62 -2.89 5.15 -8.98
N ARG A 63 -2.76 5.10 -10.30
CA ARG A 63 -1.90 5.98 -11.10
C ARG A 63 -0.40 5.68 -11.03
N PHE A 64 0.01 4.77 -10.17
CA PHE A 64 1.42 4.44 -10.01
C PHE A 64 1.61 2.92 -10.12
N PRO A 65 2.71 2.47 -10.70
CA PRO A 65 3.00 1.03 -10.80
C PRO A 65 3.55 0.51 -9.47
N PHE A 66 2.73 0.56 -8.44
CA PHE A 66 3.12 0.19 -7.10
C PHE A 66 2.00 -0.61 -6.44
N SER A 67 2.38 -1.67 -5.74
CA SER A 67 1.42 -2.53 -5.05
C SER A 67 1.72 -2.57 -3.57
N ILE A 68 0.66 -2.59 -2.77
CA ILE A 68 0.75 -2.75 -1.32
C ILE A 68 0.32 -4.18 -1.00
N PHE A 69 1.22 -4.95 -0.39
CA PHE A 69 0.91 -6.29 0.07
C PHE A 69 0.59 -6.26 1.55
N TYR A 70 -0.48 -6.93 1.94
CA TYR A 70 -0.91 -6.92 3.34
C TYR A 70 -1.55 -8.24 3.72
N THR A 71 -1.61 -8.48 5.02
CA THR A 71 -2.34 -9.62 5.57
C THR A 71 -3.37 -9.10 6.55
N ILE A 72 -4.42 -9.89 6.75
CA ILE A 72 -5.45 -9.60 7.74
C ILE A 72 -5.17 -10.49 8.95
N GLU A 73 -4.91 -9.88 10.10
CA GLU A 73 -4.77 -10.62 11.34
C GLU A 73 -6.14 -10.76 11.99
N LYS A 74 -6.47 -11.97 12.39
CA LYS A 74 -7.67 -12.20 13.18
C LYS A 74 -7.37 -11.83 14.62
N THR A 75 -8.11 -10.88 15.14
CA THR A 75 -8.07 -10.58 16.57
C THR A 75 -9.10 -11.46 17.27
N GLN A 76 -8.68 -12.02 18.35
CA GLN A 76 -9.58 -12.83 19.16
C GLN A 76 -10.14 -12.03 20.30
#